data_5e3366354ddc89880cfc62a76d187cb1
#
_entry.id   5e3366354ddc89880cfc62a76d187cb1
#
_cell.length_a   1.000
_cell.length_b   1.000
_cell.length_c   1.000
_cell.angle_alpha   90.00
_cell.angle_beta   90.00
_cell.angle_gamma   90.00
#
_symmetry.space_group_name_H-M   'P 1'
#
loop_
_entity.id
_entity.type
_entity.pdbx_description
1 polymer ?
#
loop_
_entity_poly.entity_id
_entity_poly.type
_entity_poly.pdbx_seq_one_letter_code
_entity_poly.pdbx_strand_id
1 'polypeptide(L)'
;MNTTIIHISDLHFHTYPQNFRDWKSKRILGAANLLFRRKRQFPLQRAKRLVEKIQQMKWDHLVISGDLTQLALEKGFSRARKTLEPLLTDPERVTVIPGNHDRYVSQAAGTDLFSQYFGEFFGNKEIHVRKLNSDWVIIGWDSAHPNDWLSASGTVRRSTIQATTDLLQSCPEQTQFIIVNHYPLTFPEGWNYDRFHELYNLVPVRNWILRHPQIRLYLHGHIHKNWIHHLPRDSGPELLLLNSAASSSKLHSEQKSSFHRIELENGNVKVSPILLN
;
A
#
# COMPACT_ATOMS: atom_id res chain seq x y z
N MET A 1 -6.56 -23.80 7.38
CA MET A 1 -5.49 -23.88 6.35
C MET A 1 -4.49 -22.77 6.62
N ASN A 2 -3.19 -23.05 6.47
CA ASN A 2 -2.16 -22.02 6.66
C ASN A 2 -2.07 -21.18 5.38
N THR A 3 -2.13 -19.85 5.49
CA THR A 3 -2.06 -18.93 4.36
C THR A 3 -0.91 -17.95 4.58
N THR A 4 -0.02 -17.84 3.61
CA THR A 4 1.15 -16.95 3.65
C THR A 4 0.94 -15.75 2.74
N ILE A 5 1.03 -14.54 3.32
CA ILE A 5 0.95 -13.27 2.58
C ILE A 5 2.34 -12.64 2.54
N ILE A 6 2.73 -12.10 1.39
CA ILE A 6 3.85 -11.17 1.26
C ILE A 6 3.29 -9.76 1.16
N HIS A 7 3.80 -8.84 2.00
CA HIS A 7 3.40 -7.44 2.00
C HIS A 7 4.60 -6.54 1.67
N ILE A 8 4.50 -5.85 0.53
CA ILE A 8 5.48 -4.86 0.06
C ILE A 8 4.80 -3.50 -0.17
N SER A 9 5.56 -2.42 -0.16
CA SER A 9 5.07 -1.06 -0.37
C SER A 9 6.17 -0.12 -0.90
N ASP A 10 5.76 1.05 -1.38
CA ASP A 10 6.63 2.19 -1.66
C ASP A 10 7.81 1.84 -2.57
N LEU A 11 7.51 1.30 -3.75
CA LEU A 11 8.52 0.86 -4.72
C LEU A 11 9.11 2.03 -5.51
N HIS A 12 8.34 3.09 -5.72
CA HIS A 12 8.73 4.36 -6.32
C HIS A 12 9.49 4.22 -7.65
N PHE A 13 8.97 3.42 -8.57
CA PHE A 13 9.54 3.36 -9.91
C PHE A 13 9.59 4.74 -10.53
N HIS A 14 10.79 5.22 -10.80
CA HIS A 14 11.00 6.57 -11.28
C HIS A 14 11.24 6.62 -12.79
N THR A 15 10.72 7.67 -13.42
CA THR A 15 11.02 8.08 -14.78
C THR A 15 11.02 9.61 -14.82
N TYR A 16 11.72 10.17 -15.80
CA TYR A 16 11.72 11.62 -15.99
C TYR A 16 10.58 12.04 -16.92
N PRO A 17 9.98 13.22 -16.69
CA PRO A 17 9.10 13.86 -17.65
C PRO A 17 9.81 14.00 -18.99
N GLN A 18 9.19 13.56 -20.09
CA GLN A 18 9.79 13.61 -21.43
C GLN A 18 9.09 14.62 -22.33
N ASN A 19 7.81 14.90 -22.07
CA ASN A 19 7.02 15.83 -22.84
C ASN A 19 6.78 17.11 -22.05
N PHE A 20 6.65 18.25 -22.73
CA PHE A 20 6.35 19.53 -22.08
C PHE A 20 5.09 19.48 -21.19
N ARG A 21 4.12 18.65 -21.56
CA ARG A 21 2.89 18.43 -20.76
C ARG A 21 3.16 17.76 -19.40
N ASP A 22 4.22 16.98 -19.28
CA ASP A 22 4.62 16.29 -18.06
C ASP A 22 5.27 17.25 -17.05
N TRP A 23 5.80 18.39 -17.51
CA TRP A 23 6.42 19.45 -16.71
C TRP A 23 5.40 20.45 -16.16
N LYS A 24 4.17 20.02 -15.88
CA LYS A 24 3.15 20.90 -15.32
C LYS A 24 3.00 20.68 -13.81
N SER A 25 2.72 21.79 -13.09
CA SER A 25 2.31 21.78 -11.69
C SER A 25 3.28 21.06 -10.71
N LYS A 26 2.75 20.30 -9.79
CA LYS A 26 3.44 19.53 -8.74
C LYS A 26 4.56 18.60 -9.25
N ARG A 27 4.49 18.16 -10.51
CA ARG A 27 5.53 17.31 -11.12
C ARG A 27 6.89 18.01 -11.24
N ILE A 28 6.96 19.34 -11.36
CA ILE A 28 8.23 20.09 -11.43
C ILE A 28 9.00 19.93 -10.11
N LEU A 29 8.33 20.13 -8.98
CA LEU A 29 8.94 19.97 -7.65
C LEU A 29 9.33 18.51 -7.39
N GLY A 30 8.47 17.59 -7.78
CA GLY A 30 8.75 16.16 -7.68
C GLY A 30 9.93 15.72 -8.56
N ALA A 31 10.07 16.28 -9.77
CA ALA A 31 11.19 15.99 -10.67
C ALA A 31 12.51 16.55 -10.10
N ALA A 32 12.53 17.73 -9.51
CA ALA A 32 13.70 18.29 -8.85
C ALA A 32 14.15 17.40 -7.67
N ASN A 33 13.22 16.98 -6.80
CA ASN A 33 13.52 16.06 -5.71
C ASN A 33 14.02 14.69 -6.22
N LEU A 34 13.46 14.19 -7.33
CA LEU A 34 13.89 12.97 -7.98
C LEU A 34 15.35 13.07 -8.48
N LEU A 35 15.73 14.19 -9.11
CA LEU A 35 17.08 14.40 -9.61
C LEU A 35 18.13 14.36 -8.50
N PHE A 36 17.86 14.96 -7.33
CA PHE A 36 18.86 15.17 -6.29
C PHE A 36 18.89 14.05 -5.22
N ARG A 37 17.79 13.39 -4.91
CA ARG A 37 17.70 12.43 -3.80
C ARG A 37 17.14 11.06 -4.15
N ARG A 38 15.93 11.00 -4.74
CA ARG A 38 15.14 9.76 -4.82
C ARG A 38 15.65 8.74 -5.83
N LYS A 39 16.30 9.16 -6.93
CA LYS A 39 16.91 8.22 -7.89
C LYS A 39 17.98 7.32 -7.25
N ARG A 40 18.77 7.88 -6.33
CA ARG A 40 19.79 7.12 -5.59
C ARG A 40 19.16 6.22 -4.52
N GLN A 41 18.03 6.64 -3.97
CA GLN A 41 17.31 5.91 -2.92
C GLN A 41 16.58 4.68 -3.45
N PHE A 42 15.99 4.75 -4.66
CA PHE A 42 15.22 3.67 -5.28
C PHE A 42 15.85 3.16 -6.58
N PRO A 43 17.00 2.47 -6.54
CA PRO A 43 17.62 1.95 -7.75
C PRO A 43 16.80 0.76 -8.28
N LEU A 44 16.54 0.73 -9.60
CA LEU A 44 15.79 -0.34 -10.25
C LEU A 44 16.33 -1.75 -9.95
N GLN A 45 17.65 -1.85 -9.75
CA GLN A 45 18.31 -3.12 -9.43
C GLN A 45 17.79 -3.72 -8.11
N ARG A 46 17.46 -2.87 -7.12
CA ARG A 46 16.89 -3.38 -5.86
C ARG A 46 15.46 -3.86 -6.03
N ALA A 47 14.66 -3.18 -6.85
CA ALA A 47 13.32 -3.67 -7.18
C ALA A 47 13.38 -5.04 -7.88
N LYS A 48 14.34 -5.26 -8.78
CA LYS A 48 14.56 -6.57 -9.40
C LYS A 48 14.96 -7.63 -8.38
N ARG A 49 15.93 -7.32 -7.49
CA ARG A 49 16.31 -8.23 -6.39
C ARG A 49 15.15 -8.56 -5.46
N LEU A 50 14.27 -7.58 -5.18
CA LEU A 50 13.06 -7.82 -4.40
C LEU A 50 12.15 -8.85 -5.10
N VAL A 51 11.92 -8.69 -6.40
CA VAL A 51 11.13 -9.63 -7.20
C VAL A 51 11.76 -11.02 -7.20
N GLU A 52 13.05 -11.13 -7.47
CA GLU A 52 13.79 -12.40 -7.45
C GLU A 52 13.71 -13.09 -6.08
N LYS A 53 13.83 -12.31 -5.00
CA LYS A 53 13.71 -12.85 -3.64
C LYS A 53 12.31 -13.38 -3.34
N ILE A 54 11.25 -12.64 -3.73
CA ILE A 54 9.86 -13.07 -3.53
C ILE A 54 9.55 -14.32 -4.38
N GLN A 55 10.05 -14.41 -5.61
CA GLN A 55 9.87 -15.60 -6.45
C GLN A 55 10.46 -16.88 -5.84
N GLN A 56 11.52 -16.76 -5.04
CA GLN A 56 12.13 -17.89 -4.33
C GLN A 56 11.38 -18.30 -3.06
N MET A 57 10.37 -17.53 -2.64
CA MET A 57 9.57 -17.78 -1.46
C MET A 57 8.28 -18.51 -1.82
N LYS A 58 7.77 -19.33 -0.89
CA LYS A 58 6.40 -19.85 -0.98
C LYS A 58 5.44 -18.83 -0.38
N TRP A 59 4.42 -18.44 -1.13
CA TRP A 59 3.37 -17.54 -0.69
C TRP A 59 2.06 -17.81 -1.45
N ASP A 60 0.96 -17.47 -0.81
CA ASP A 60 -0.40 -17.66 -1.34
C ASP A 60 -0.96 -16.37 -1.89
N HIS A 61 -0.62 -15.21 -1.27
CA HIS A 61 -1.12 -13.91 -1.69
C HIS A 61 -0.03 -12.83 -1.57
N LEU A 62 0.01 -11.92 -2.55
CA LEU A 62 0.88 -10.75 -2.56
C LEU A 62 0.05 -9.49 -2.35
N VAL A 63 0.46 -8.64 -1.42
CA VAL A 63 -0.11 -7.30 -1.18
C VAL A 63 0.92 -6.23 -1.52
N ILE A 64 0.53 -5.28 -2.36
CA ILE A 64 1.29 -4.07 -2.67
C ILE A 64 0.46 -2.86 -2.22
N SER A 65 0.87 -2.24 -1.12
CA SER A 65 0.08 -1.18 -0.45
C SER A 65 0.39 0.24 -0.93
N GLY A 66 0.67 0.39 -2.23
CA GLY A 66 0.74 1.69 -2.91
C GLY A 66 2.14 2.22 -3.17
N ASP A 67 2.16 3.42 -3.76
CA ASP A 67 3.37 4.12 -4.18
C ASP A 67 4.27 3.29 -5.12
N LEU A 68 3.64 2.75 -6.16
CA LEU A 68 4.33 2.06 -7.25
C LEU A 68 5.25 3.01 -8.01
N THR A 69 4.74 4.20 -8.31
CA THR A 69 5.46 5.20 -9.12
C THR A 69 5.90 6.40 -8.28
N GLN A 70 6.79 7.23 -8.85
CA GLN A 70 7.24 8.45 -8.20
C GLN A 70 6.44 9.69 -8.61
N LEU A 71 5.97 9.77 -9.86
CA LEU A 71 5.37 10.98 -10.46
C LEU A 71 4.07 10.68 -11.22
N ALA A 72 3.48 9.51 -11.09
CA ALA A 72 2.34 9.04 -11.86
C ALA A 72 2.51 9.26 -13.39
N LEU A 73 3.69 8.96 -13.92
CA LEU A 73 3.97 9.02 -15.35
C LEU A 73 3.73 7.64 -15.97
N GLU A 74 3.20 7.60 -17.18
CA GLU A 74 2.93 6.37 -17.92
C GLU A 74 4.14 5.43 -18.00
N LYS A 75 5.33 5.98 -18.32
CA LYS A 75 6.57 5.20 -18.32
C LYS A 75 6.96 4.66 -16.94
N GLY A 76 6.55 5.33 -15.85
CA GLY A 76 6.71 4.84 -14.48
C GLY A 76 5.86 3.60 -14.24
N PHE A 77 4.57 3.66 -14.59
CA PHE A 77 3.64 2.54 -14.50
C PHE A 77 4.06 1.37 -15.40
N SER A 78 4.42 1.63 -16.65
CA SER A 78 4.93 0.61 -17.57
C SER A 78 6.18 -0.09 -17.01
N ARG A 79 7.12 0.67 -16.42
CA ARG A 79 8.31 0.11 -15.78
C ARG A 79 7.95 -0.73 -14.55
N ALA A 80 7.05 -0.23 -13.71
CA ALA A 80 6.55 -0.96 -12.54
C ALA A 80 5.92 -2.29 -12.97
N ARG A 81 4.97 -2.26 -13.92
CA ARG A 81 4.29 -3.42 -14.46
C ARG A 81 5.27 -4.45 -14.99
N LYS A 82 6.21 -4.04 -15.87
CA LYS A 82 7.22 -4.93 -16.45
C LYS A 82 8.15 -5.54 -15.40
N THR A 83 8.54 -4.78 -14.38
CA THR A 83 9.45 -5.30 -13.35
C THR A 83 8.74 -6.27 -12.42
N LEU A 84 7.49 -6.02 -12.09
CA LEU A 84 6.67 -6.85 -11.20
C LEU A 84 6.00 -8.03 -11.91
N GLU A 85 6.00 -8.06 -13.25
CA GLU A 85 5.33 -9.09 -14.08
C GLU A 85 5.50 -10.53 -13.55
N PRO A 86 6.70 -10.96 -13.11
CA PRO A 86 6.89 -12.32 -12.60
C PRO A 86 6.09 -12.64 -11.32
N LEU A 87 5.60 -11.63 -10.59
CA LEU A 87 4.78 -11.76 -9.39
C LEU A 87 3.29 -11.54 -9.67
N LEU A 88 2.94 -11.02 -10.84
CA LEU A 88 1.60 -10.57 -11.22
C LEU A 88 0.91 -11.55 -12.19
N THR A 89 1.22 -12.84 -12.08
CA THR A 89 0.74 -13.86 -13.02
C THR A 89 -0.70 -14.29 -12.79
N ASP A 90 -1.21 -14.10 -11.58
CA ASP A 90 -2.57 -14.48 -11.20
C ASP A 90 -3.22 -13.33 -10.40
N PRO A 91 -4.19 -12.60 -10.99
CA PRO A 91 -4.87 -11.50 -10.32
C PRO A 91 -5.62 -11.89 -9.03
N GLU A 92 -6.05 -13.15 -8.91
CA GLU A 92 -6.73 -13.61 -7.69
C GLU A 92 -5.77 -13.74 -6.50
N ARG A 93 -4.48 -13.89 -6.76
CA ARG A 93 -3.43 -14.00 -5.74
C ARG A 93 -2.69 -12.69 -5.45
N VAL A 94 -3.16 -11.58 -6.02
CA VAL A 94 -2.49 -10.28 -5.86
C VAL A 94 -3.51 -9.18 -5.55
N THR A 95 -3.20 -8.36 -4.57
CA THR A 95 -3.91 -7.10 -4.28
C THR A 95 -2.93 -5.95 -4.45
N VAL A 96 -3.26 -5.00 -5.31
CA VAL A 96 -2.50 -3.77 -5.51
C VAL A 96 -3.42 -2.59 -5.29
N ILE A 97 -3.07 -1.69 -4.37
CA ILE A 97 -3.80 -0.44 -4.17
C ILE A 97 -2.93 0.76 -4.59
N PRO A 98 -3.51 1.91 -4.96
CA PRO A 98 -2.73 3.10 -5.25
C PRO A 98 -2.26 3.80 -3.98
N GLY A 99 -1.09 4.45 -4.05
CA GLY A 99 -0.63 5.43 -3.09
C GLY A 99 -0.74 6.87 -3.63
N ASN A 100 -0.33 7.86 -2.82
CA ASN A 100 -0.42 9.27 -3.22
C ASN A 100 0.46 9.61 -4.42
N HIS A 101 1.59 8.93 -4.60
CA HIS A 101 2.46 9.10 -5.76
C HIS A 101 1.89 8.46 -7.04
N ASP A 102 0.94 7.54 -6.94
CA ASP A 102 0.25 6.93 -8.07
C ASP A 102 -0.94 7.79 -8.55
N ARG A 103 -1.50 8.63 -7.66
CA ARG A 103 -2.55 9.62 -7.91
C ARG A 103 -2.04 11.06 -7.89
N TYR A 104 -0.77 11.27 -8.18
CA TYR A 104 0.01 12.48 -7.92
C TYR A 104 -0.56 13.78 -8.51
N VAL A 105 -1.23 13.73 -9.65
CA VAL A 105 -1.83 14.90 -10.32
C VAL A 105 -3.24 14.55 -10.81
N SER A 106 -4.13 15.56 -10.79
CA SER A 106 -5.40 15.50 -11.51
C SER A 106 -5.10 15.29 -12.99
N GLN A 107 -5.53 14.14 -13.52
CA GLN A 107 -5.36 13.87 -14.94
C GLN A 107 -6.46 14.58 -15.69
N ALA A 108 -6.14 15.74 -16.28
CA ALA A 108 -7.04 16.58 -17.05
C ALA A 108 -7.62 15.90 -18.31
N ALA A 109 -7.36 14.63 -18.55
CA ALA A 109 -7.74 13.89 -19.74
C ALA A 109 -8.47 12.56 -19.47
N GLY A 110 -8.96 12.31 -18.25
CA GLY A 110 -9.79 11.13 -17.98
C GLY A 110 -9.07 9.76 -18.01
N THR A 111 -7.75 9.73 -18.14
CA THR A 111 -6.98 8.48 -18.09
C THR A 111 -6.47 8.22 -16.69
N ASP A 112 -7.09 7.26 -16.01
CA ASP A 112 -6.58 6.70 -14.77
C ASP A 112 -5.47 5.68 -15.07
N LEU A 113 -4.21 6.15 -15.09
CA LEU A 113 -3.07 5.29 -15.39
C LEU A 113 -2.89 4.14 -14.39
N PHE A 114 -3.23 4.35 -13.11
CA PHE A 114 -3.19 3.25 -12.15
C PHE A 114 -4.16 2.13 -12.58
N SER A 115 -5.41 2.46 -12.83
CA SER A 115 -6.41 1.47 -13.28
C SER A 115 -6.05 0.85 -14.63
N GLN A 116 -5.44 1.61 -15.54
CA GLN A 116 -4.99 1.08 -16.83
C GLN A 116 -3.91 -0.01 -16.67
N TYR A 117 -2.97 0.16 -15.74
CA TYR A 117 -1.83 -0.76 -15.58
C TYR A 117 -2.05 -1.82 -14.50
N PHE A 118 -2.86 -1.55 -13.48
CA PHE A 118 -3.03 -2.39 -12.29
C PHE A 118 -4.49 -2.62 -11.88
N GLY A 119 -5.47 -2.16 -12.68
CA GLY A 119 -6.89 -2.27 -12.36
C GLY A 119 -7.39 -3.71 -12.21
N GLU A 120 -6.77 -4.68 -12.87
CA GLU A 120 -7.10 -6.11 -12.72
C GLU A 120 -6.81 -6.64 -11.28
N PHE A 121 -5.89 -5.98 -10.55
CA PHE A 121 -5.52 -6.33 -9.17
C PHE A 121 -6.29 -5.52 -8.12
N PHE A 122 -7.03 -4.50 -8.52
CA PHE A 122 -7.85 -3.67 -7.64
C PHE A 122 -9.33 -3.71 -8.00
N GLY A 123 -9.67 -3.80 -9.28
CA GLY A 123 -11.04 -3.72 -9.78
C GLY A 123 -11.60 -2.29 -9.83
N ASN A 124 -12.87 -2.17 -10.27
CA ASN A 124 -13.56 -0.90 -10.47
C ASN A 124 -14.65 -0.63 -9.42
N LYS A 125 -14.61 -1.34 -8.29
CA LYS A 125 -15.58 -1.20 -7.19
C LYS A 125 -15.06 -0.24 -6.13
N GLU A 126 -15.94 0.21 -5.26
CA GLU A 126 -15.61 1.10 -4.13
C GLU A 126 -14.58 0.48 -3.17
N ILE A 127 -14.61 -0.84 -3.03
CA ILE A 127 -13.62 -1.64 -2.29
C ILE A 127 -13.16 -2.82 -3.14
N HIS A 128 -11.90 -3.17 -3.00
CA HIS A 128 -11.36 -4.41 -3.56
C HIS A 128 -11.49 -5.54 -2.53
N VAL A 129 -12.01 -6.69 -2.93
CA VAL A 129 -12.23 -7.82 -2.02
C VAL A 129 -11.56 -9.06 -2.57
N ARG A 130 -10.75 -9.73 -1.73
CA ARG A 130 -10.15 -11.03 -2.01
C ARG A 130 -10.37 -11.99 -0.86
N LYS A 131 -10.96 -13.13 -1.12
CA LYS A 131 -11.08 -14.22 -0.17
C LYS A 131 -9.79 -15.03 -0.20
N LEU A 132 -9.08 -15.10 0.94
CA LEU A 132 -7.85 -15.86 1.06
C LEU A 132 -8.10 -17.34 1.35
N ASN A 133 -9.04 -17.61 2.22
CA ASN A 133 -9.47 -18.96 2.64
C ASN A 133 -10.88 -18.87 3.29
N SER A 134 -11.31 -19.90 4.02
CA SER A 134 -12.61 -19.91 4.72
C SER A 134 -12.77 -18.80 5.75
N ASP A 135 -11.67 -18.35 6.36
CA ASP A 135 -11.69 -17.53 7.57
C ASP A 135 -11.19 -16.11 7.34
N TRP A 136 -10.46 -15.86 6.24
CA TRP A 136 -9.77 -14.58 5.98
C TRP A 136 -10.14 -13.92 4.65
N VAL A 137 -10.41 -12.62 4.73
CA VAL A 137 -10.75 -11.77 3.59
C VAL A 137 -9.85 -10.51 3.60
N ILE A 138 -9.28 -10.18 2.45
CA ILE A 138 -8.59 -8.89 2.22
C ILE A 138 -9.59 -7.88 1.66
N ILE A 139 -9.51 -6.65 2.18
CA ILE A 139 -10.24 -5.48 1.70
C ILE A 139 -9.24 -4.38 1.35
N GLY A 140 -9.09 -4.07 0.06
CA GLY A 140 -8.27 -2.98 -0.42
C GLY A 140 -9.07 -1.68 -0.53
N TRP A 141 -8.52 -0.57 -0.03
CA TRP A 141 -9.08 0.77 -0.09
C TRP A 141 -8.26 1.69 -0.98
N ASP A 142 -8.92 2.46 -1.84
CA ASP A 142 -8.32 3.59 -2.53
C ASP A 142 -8.68 4.88 -1.78
N SER A 143 -7.75 5.35 -0.96
CA SER A 143 -7.88 6.62 -0.23
C SER A 143 -6.98 7.72 -0.81
N ALA A 144 -6.23 7.41 -1.87
CA ALA A 144 -5.37 8.36 -2.55
C ALA A 144 -6.18 9.22 -3.54
N HIS A 145 -5.87 10.49 -3.59
CA HIS A 145 -6.46 11.42 -4.57
C HIS A 145 -5.44 12.51 -4.94
N PRO A 146 -5.61 13.16 -6.09
CA PRO A 146 -4.80 14.30 -6.43
C PRO A 146 -4.95 15.40 -5.37
N ASN A 147 -3.84 15.91 -4.89
CA ASN A 147 -3.76 16.96 -3.88
C ASN A 147 -3.12 18.23 -4.43
N ASP A 148 -3.28 19.32 -3.69
CA ASP A 148 -2.57 20.58 -3.92
C ASP A 148 -1.05 20.42 -3.79
N TRP A 149 -0.30 21.46 -4.17
CA TRP A 149 1.15 21.43 -4.33
C TRP A 149 1.93 20.88 -3.12
N LEU A 150 1.44 21.11 -1.91
CA LEU A 150 2.14 20.79 -0.66
C LEU A 150 1.55 19.61 0.10
N SER A 151 0.40 19.08 -0.30
CA SER A 151 -0.26 17.98 0.40
C SER A 151 -0.03 16.62 -0.29
N ALA A 152 0.17 15.61 0.54
CA ALA A 152 0.17 14.20 0.16
C ALA A 152 -0.89 13.41 0.93
N SER A 153 -1.90 14.11 1.48
CA SER A 153 -2.96 13.53 2.30
C SER A 153 -3.90 12.62 1.50
N GLY A 154 -4.57 11.73 2.19
CA GLY A 154 -5.62 10.89 1.65
C GLY A 154 -6.96 11.10 2.33
N THR A 155 -7.99 10.43 1.80
CA THR A 155 -9.32 10.43 2.42
C THR A 155 -10.00 9.10 2.15
N VAL A 156 -10.41 8.40 3.19
CA VAL A 156 -11.30 7.24 3.04
C VAL A 156 -12.72 7.75 2.86
N ARG A 157 -13.33 7.47 1.70
CA ARG A 157 -14.68 7.95 1.40
C ARG A 157 -15.74 7.29 2.29
N ARG A 158 -16.85 7.98 2.48
CA ARG A 158 -18.01 7.40 3.21
C ARG A 158 -18.55 6.17 2.52
N SER A 159 -18.57 6.16 1.20
CA SER A 159 -18.96 5.00 0.38
C SER A 159 -18.04 3.79 0.64
N THR A 160 -16.74 4.01 0.77
CA THR A 160 -15.77 2.96 1.12
C THR A 160 -16.07 2.36 2.49
N ILE A 161 -16.34 3.19 3.49
CA ILE A 161 -16.73 2.74 4.84
C ILE A 161 -18.04 1.97 4.79
N GLN A 162 -19.05 2.49 4.06
CA GLN A 162 -20.35 1.81 3.94
C GLN A 162 -20.22 0.45 3.25
N ALA A 163 -19.55 0.40 2.09
CA ALA A 163 -19.33 -0.87 1.38
C ALA A 163 -18.55 -1.90 2.23
N THR A 164 -17.60 -1.42 3.04
CA THR A 164 -16.89 -2.29 3.99
C THR A 164 -17.83 -2.77 5.09
N THR A 165 -18.67 -1.90 5.66
CA THR A 165 -19.65 -2.28 6.67
C THR A 165 -20.62 -3.35 6.16
N ASP A 166 -21.16 -3.15 4.95
CA ASP A 166 -22.08 -4.08 4.31
C ASP A 166 -21.41 -5.46 4.10
N LEU A 167 -20.14 -5.47 3.69
CA LEU A 167 -19.36 -6.69 3.54
C LEU A 167 -19.16 -7.40 4.89
N LEU A 168 -18.76 -6.68 5.94
CA LEU A 168 -18.58 -7.24 7.28
C LEU A 168 -19.86 -7.90 7.80
N GLN A 169 -21.02 -7.26 7.56
CA GLN A 169 -22.33 -7.76 7.97
C GLN A 169 -22.82 -8.96 7.14
N SER A 170 -22.39 -9.07 5.89
CA SER A 170 -22.78 -10.16 4.98
C SER A 170 -21.97 -11.44 5.17
N CYS A 171 -20.83 -11.35 5.85
CA CYS A 171 -19.95 -12.49 6.10
C CYS A 171 -20.29 -13.20 7.43
N PRO A 172 -19.94 -14.49 7.57
CA PRO A 172 -20.03 -15.19 8.84
C PRO A 172 -19.28 -14.45 9.96
N GLU A 173 -19.78 -14.50 11.19
CA GLU A 173 -19.23 -13.77 12.34
C GLU A 173 -17.76 -14.11 12.63
N GLN A 174 -17.35 -15.35 12.37
CA GLN A 174 -15.97 -15.80 12.55
C GLN A 174 -14.99 -15.29 11.46
N THR A 175 -15.50 -14.67 10.39
CA THR A 175 -14.65 -14.16 9.31
C THR A 175 -13.76 -13.02 9.80
N GLN A 176 -12.47 -13.12 9.53
CA GLN A 176 -11.46 -12.13 9.89
C GLN A 176 -11.04 -11.32 8.66
N PHE A 177 -10.81 -10.04 8.86
CA PHE A 177 -10.54 -9.12 7.77
C PHE A 177 -9.18 -8.46 7.90
N ILE A 178 -8.57 -8.26 6.74
CA ILE A 178 -7.34 -7.51 6.55
C ILE A 178 -7.67 -6.29 5.71
N ILE A 179 -7.50 -5.09 6.26
CA ILE A 179 -7.61 -3.86 5.47
C ILE A 179 -6.25 -3.52 4.89
N VAL A 180 -6.21 -3.22 3.61
CA VAL A 180 -5.04 -2.71 2.90
C VAL A 180 -5.35 -1.28 2.49
N ASN A 181 -4.61 -0.32 3.04
CA ASN A 181 -4.68 1.10 2.70
C ASN A 181 -3.26 1.66 2.61
N HIS A 182 -3.05 2.74 1.86
CA HIS A 182 -1.71 3.31 1.75
C HIS A 182 -1.30 4.09 3.00
N TYR A 183 -2.22 4.82 3.59
CA TYR A 183 -1.95 5.73 4.72
C TYR A 183 -2.03 5.03 6.08
N PRO A 184 -1.20 5.45 7.07
CA PRO A 184 -1.22 4.92 8.42
C PRO A 184 -2.47 5.35 9.20
N LEU A 185 -2.84 4.57 10.23
CA LEU A 185 -3.87 4.93 11.23
C LEU A 185 -3.28 5.60 12.49
N THR A 186 -1.98 5.46 12.68
CA THR A 186 -1.20 6.11 13.73
C THR A 186 0.27 6.15 13.31
N PHE A 187 1.11 6.82 14.07
CA PHE A 187 2.52 7.02 13.75
C PHE A 187 3.41 6.48 14.86
N PRO A 188 4.67 6.07 14.56
CA PRO A 188 5.62 5.69 15.58
C PRO A 188 5.86 6.83 16.58
N GLU A 189 6.17 6.47 17.83
CA GLU A 189 6.55 7.44 18.84
C GLU A 189 7.75 8.29 18.40
N GLY A 190 7.71 9.59 18.69
CA GLY A 190 8.74 10.54 18.26
C GLY A 190 8.72 10.90 16.77
N TRP A 191 7.74 10.41 16.02
CA TRP A 191 7.55 10.81 14.62
C TRP A 191 7.16 12.28 14.55
N ASN A 192 7.89 13.06 13.71
CA ASN A 192 7.49 14.45 13.42
C ASN A 192 6.20 14.40 12.60
N TYR A 193 5.10 14.62 13.30
CA TYR A 193 3.77 14.59 12.73
C TYR A 193 3.56 15.74 11.76
N ASP A 194 3.15 15.41 10.54
CA ASP A 194 2.79 16.38 9.53
C ASP A 194 1.42 16.00 8.94
N ARG A 195 0.39 16.78 9.31
CA ARG A 195 -0.98 16.58 8.83
C ARG A 195 -1.16 16.67 7.31
N PHE A 196 -0.15 17.15 6.59
CA PHE A 196 -0.15 17.15 5.13
C PHE A 196 0.18 15.78 4.52
N HIS A 197 0.55 14.80 5.36
CA HIS A 197 0.92 13.44 4.95
C HIS A 197 0.04 12.37 5.61
N GLU A 198 -1.16 12.71 6.09
CA GLU A 198 -2.07 11.77 6.74
C GLU A 198 -3.43 11.67 6.03
N LEU A 199 -4.30 10.83 6.56
CA LEU A 199 -5.72 10.87 6.20
C LEU A 199 -6.38 12.12 6.81
N TYR A 200 -7.09 12.91 6.00
CA TYR A 200 -7.90 14.02 6.50
C TYR A 200 -8.92 13.57 7.55
N ASN A 201 -9.43 12.37 7.40
CA ASN A 201 -10.39 11.77 8.31
C ASN A 201 -9.79 10.61 9.13
N LEU A 202 -8.53 10.75 9.55
CA LEU A 202 -7.79 9.74 10.31
C LEU A 202 -8.53 9.27 11.57
N VAL A 203 -8.94 10.21 12.42
CA VAL A 203 -9.57 9.88 13.71
C VAL A 203 -10.89 9.13 13.54
N PRO A 204 -11.87 9.61 12.75
CA PRO A 204 -13.12 8.87 12.54
C PRO A 204 -12.90 7.50 11.87
N VAL A 205 -11.97 7.37 10.93
CA VAL A 205 -11.64 6.09 10.28
C VAL A 205 -11.03 5.11 11.28
N ARG A 206 -10.05 5.56 12.05
CA ARG A 206 -9.43 4.74 13.11
C ARG A 206 -10.45 4.26 14.12
N ASN A 207 -11.30 5.16 14.63
CA ASN A 207 -12.33 4.82 15.60
C ASN A 207 -13.37 3.84 15.02
N TRP A 208 -13.70 3.96 13.73
CA TRP A 208 -14.57 3.01 13.06
C TRP A 208 -13.92 1.63 12.99
N ILE A 209 -12.65 1.52 12.57
CA ILE A 209 -11.92 0.24 12.50
C ILE A 209 -11.83 -0.40 13.89
N LEU A 210 -11.54 0.38 14.94
CA LEU A 210 -11.39 -0.15 16.30
C LEU A 210 -12.68 -0.74 16.85
N ARG A 211 -13.85 -0.26 16.40
CA ARG A 211 -15.18 -0.81 16.79
C ARG A 211 -15.54 -2.11 16.07
N HIS A 212 -14.74 -2.57 15.10
CA HIS A 212 -15.00 -3.80 14.35
C HIS A 212 -13.90 -4.83 14.65
N PRO A 213 -14.04 -5.66 15.69
CA PRO A 213 -13.00 -6.58 16.14
C PRO A 213 -12.66 -7.69 15.11
N GLN A 214 -13.53 -7.96 14.14
CA GLN A 214 -13.24 -8.85 13.00
C GLN A 214 -12.12 -8.33 12.10
N ILE A 215 -11.85 -7.01 12.07
CA ILE A 215 -10.71 -6.43 11.36
C ILE A 215 -9.48 -6.64 12.22
N ARG A 216 -8.65 -7.60 11.86
CA ARG A 216 -7.50 -8.04 12.65
C ARG A 216 -6.18 -7.41 12.23
N LEU A 217 -6.04 -7.11 10.95
CA LEU A 217 -4.82 -6.52 10.39
C LEU A 217 -5.14 -5.28 9.56
N TYR A 218 -4.19 -4.34 9.59
CA TYR A 218 -4.18 -3.17 8.73
C TYR A 218 -2.79 -3.03 8.12
N LEU A 219 -2.71 -3.24 6.80
CA LEU A 219 -1.46 -3.21 6.03
C LEU A 219 -1.35 -1.87 5.32
N HIS A 220 -0.20 -1.21 5.49
CA HIS A 220 0.01 0.10 4.88
C HIS A 220 1.47 0.37 4.52
N GLY A 221 1.74 1.48 3.83
CA GLY A 221 3.04 2.01 3.49
C GLY A 221 3.21 3.45 3.95
N HIS A 222 3.63 4.32 3.03
CA HIS A 222 3.67 5.77 3.13
C HIS A 222 4.78 6.36 4.02
N ILE A 223 5.01 5.82 5.22
CA ILE A 223 6.02 6.37 6.15
C ILE A 223 7.42 5.82 5.92
N HIS A 224 7.62 4.93 4.96
CA HIS A 224 8.90 4.35 4.57
C HIS A 224 9.73 3.72 5.72
N LYS A 225 9.09 3.34 6.80
CA LYS A 225 9.72 2.74 7.98
C LYS A 225 9.12 1.35 8.22
N ASN A 226 9.95 0.34 8.38
CA ASN A 226 9.42 -0.96 8.83
C ASN A 226 8.89 -0.81 10.26
N TRP A 227 7.59 -1.02 10.43
CA TRP A 227 6.93 -0.80 11.70
C TRP A 227 5.79 -1.77 11.90
N ILE A 228 5.82 -2.43 13.04
CA ILE A 228 4.80 -3.35 13.51
C ILE A 228 4.27 -2.77 14.81
N HIS A 229 2.96 -2.56 14.90
CA HIS A 229 2.34 -1.95 16.07
C HIS A 229 1.02 -2.59 16.41
N HIS A 230 0.84 -2.88 17.70
CA HIS A 230 -0.39 -3.38 18.26
C HIS A 230 -1.21 -2.21 18.80
N LEU A 231 -2.33 -1.93 18.16
CA LEU A 231 -3.24 -0.86 18.57
C LEU A 231 -4.35 -1.46 19.44
N PRO A 232 -4.41 -1.10 20.75
CA PRO A 232 -5.38 -1.63 21.67
C PRO A 232 -6.82 -1.22 21.31
N ARG A 233 -7.78 -2.02 21.74
CA ARG A 233 -9.22 -1.80 21.61
C ARG A 233 -9.87 -1.82 22.97
N ASP A 234 -11.05 -1.20 23.09
CA ASP A 234 -11.87 -1.29 24.31
C ASP A 234 -12.39 -2.71 24.53
N SER A 235 -12.59 -3.47 23.44
CA SER A 235 -13.02 -4.87 23.49
C SER A 235 -12.51 -5.67 22.30
N GLY A 236 -12.24 -6.96 22.53
CA GLY A 236 -11.74 -7.88 21.51
C GLY A 236 -10.22 -7.82 21.33
N PRO A 237 -9.69 -8.52 20.32
CA PRO A 237 -8.26 -8.57 20.05
C PRO A 237 -7.74 -7.24 19.51
N GLU A 238 -6.48 -6.94 19.82
CA GLU A 238 -5.79 -5.76 19.29
C GLU A 238 -5.76 -5.75 17.76
N LEU A 239 -5.75 -4.55 17.19
CA LEU A 239 -5.52 -4.36 15.77
C LEU A 239 -4.02 -4.36 15.49
N LEU A 240 -3.57 -5.26 14.63
CA LEU A 240 -2.17 -5.30 14.21
C LEU A 240 -1.96 -4.41 12.99
N LEU A 241 -1.15 -3.35 13.16
CA LEU A 241 -0.74 -2.42 12.10
C LEU A 241 0.63 -2.83 11.55
N LEU A 242 0.74 -2.97 10.25
CA LEU A 242 1.98 -3.33 9.57
C LEU A 242 2.31 -2.30 8.49
N ASN A 243 3.34 -1.50 8.74
CA ASN A 243 3.93 -0.66 7.70
C ASN A 243 5.09 -1.40 7.04
N SER A 244 4.92 -1.79 5.80
CA SER A 244 6.05 -2.26 5.01
C SER A 244 6.93 -1.07 4.65
N ALA A 245 8.19 -1.10 5.05
CA ALA A 245 9.13 -0.06 4.65
C ALA A 245 9.17 0.07 3.12
N ALA A 246 9.74 1.16 2.62
CA ALA A 246 9.97 1.31 1.18
C ALA A 246 10.80 0.12 0.67
N SER A 247 10.11 -0.92 0.18
CA SER A 247 10.64 -2.29 0.06
C SER A 247 11.81 -2.43 -0.92
N SER A 248 11.94 -1.50 -1.87
CA SER A 248 13.06 -1.42 -2.81
C SER A 248 14.06 -0.30 -2.50
N SER A 249 13.92 0.41 -1.39
CA SER A 249 14.77 1.54 -1.03
C SER A 249 16.19 1.10 -0.65
N LYS A 250 17.17 1.94 -1.01
CA LYS A 250 18.52 1.89 -0.48
C LYS A 250 18.57 2.82 0.73
N LEU A 251 18.14 2.35 1.88
CA LEU A 251 18.12 3.14 3.10
C LEU A 251 19.50 3.28 3.74
N HIS A 252 19.67 4.39 4.48
CA HIS A 252 20.85 4.63 5.30
C HIS A 252 21.00 3.54 6.37
N SER A 253 22.20 3.32 6.79
CA SER A 253 22.79 2.22 7.56
C SER A 253 21.99 1.56 8.70
N GLU A 254 20.96 2.21 9.25
CA GLU A 254 20.19 1.71 10.40
C GLU A 254 18.83 1.08 10.05
N GLN A 255 18.28 1.39 8.88
CA GLN A 255 17.01 0.82 8.41
C GLN A 255 17.21 0.10 7.09
N LYS A 256 17.45 -1.19 7.15
CA LYS A 256 17.51 -2.05 5.97
C LYS A 256 16.14 -2.12 5.32
N SER A 257 16.06 -1.96 3.99
CA SER A 257 14.82 -2.19 3.26
C SER A 257 14.31 -3.59 3.57
N SER A 258 13.04 -3.67 3.92
CA SER A 258 12.39 -4.89 4.32
C SER A 258 10.95 -4.95 3.83
N PHE A 259 10.42 -6.13 3.86
CA PHE A 259 9.01 -6.40 3.60
C PHE A 259 8.51 -7.44 4.60
N HIS A 260 7.22 -7.69 4.68
CA HIS A 260 6.67 -8.63 5.64
C HIS A 260 6.26 -9.94 4.98
N ARG A 261 6.57 -11.03 5.66
CA ARG A 261 5.93 -12.33 5.49
C ARG A 261 4.95 -12.52 6.63
N ILE A 262 3.68 -12.70 6.31
CA ILE A 262 2.58 -12.83 7.25
C ILE A 262 2.00 -14.23 7.10
N GLU A 263 1.97 -14.99 8.17
CA GLU A 263 1.41 -16.34 8.22
C GLU A 263 0.12 -16.30 9.03
N LEU A 264 -0.98 -16.73 8.40
CA LEU A 264 -2.31 -16.83 9.00
C LEU A 264 -2.61 -18.30 9.28
N GLU A 265 -2.72 -18.67 10.54
CA GLU A 265 -2.97 -20.05 10.94
C GLU A 265 -3.96 -20.11 12.11
N ASN A 266 -5.11 -20.79 11.92
CA ASN A 266 -6.11 -21.01 12.97
C ASN A 266 -6.50 -19.74 13.76
N GLY A 267 -6.71 -18.62 13.04
CA GLY A 267 -7.01 -17.32 13.64
C GLY A 267 -5.81 -16.57 14.24
N ASN A 268 -4.64 -17.18 14.27
CA ASN A 268 -3.40 -16.54 14.71
C ASN A 268 -2.68 -15.86 13.54
N VAL A 269 -1.95 -14.80 13.86
CA VAL A 269 -1.15 -14.04 12.92
C VAL A 269 0.30 -14.02 13.38
N LYS A 270 1.20 -14.52 12.52
CA LYS A 270 2.64 -14.43 12.73
C LYS A 270 3.26 -13.54 11.66
N VAL A 271 4.03 -12.54 12.07
CA VAL A 271 4.69 -11.60 11.16
C VAL A 271 6.20 -11.74 11.27
N SER A 272 6.85 -11.85 10.11
CA SER A 272 8.30 -11.91 9.99
C SER A 272 8.79 -10.83 9.03
N PRO A 273 9.57 -9.83 9.49
CA PRO A 273 10.23 -8.89 8.60
C PRO A 273 11.34 -9.61 7.82
N ILE A 274 11.34 -9.43 6.50
CA ILE A 274 12.33 -10.01 5.59
C ILE A 274 13.23 -8.91 5.07
N LEU A 275 14.52 -9.00 5.34
CA LEU A 275 15.50 -8.03 4.87
C LEU A 275 15.84 -8.25 3.39
N LEU A 276 15.94 -7.19 2.64
CA LEU A 276 16.47 -7.16 1.29
C LEU A 276 17.94 -6.73 1.35
N ASN A 277 18.82 -7.68 1.26
CA ASN A 277 20.29 -7.46 1.27
C ASN A 277 20.79 -6.87 -0.04
#